data_8f0e1edceb360611262fbb22fefdc9d4
#
_entry.id   8f0e1edceb360611262fbb22fefdc9d4
#
_cell.length_a   1.000
_cell.length_b   1.000
_cell.length_c   1.000
_cell.angle_alpha   90.00
_cell.angle_beta   90.00
_cell.angle_gamma   90.00
#
_symmetry.space_group_name_H-M   'P 1'
#
loop_
_entity.id
_entity.type
_entity.pdbx_description
1 polymer ?
#
loop_
_entity_poly.entity_id
_entity_poly.type
_entity_poly.pdbx_seq_one_letter_code
_entity_poly.pdbx_strand_id
1 'polypeptide(L)'
;LYVLQRTEGSITASMLGANGYLGIATKKLTWTNGLRYKTNKYLLGSLETKGEYNPSFLDYQTYLSWQPSKRWQVDFIGNISENNYNFEPKDRETKFGTLKNVKSFKVYFDGKEKDLFRTFFGSLSITNHLTPRTDISLIASAFSTKEQQRYDIQGQYWLTQTETSENLGVGTYMQHSRDYLKANVRSLKLMMQQRAGNHRVEGALTYKIEKIEENSAEYEYRDSAGYNIPHTGETLDMIYSMRARNNLDAKRIEAYLQDTWNFK
;
A
#
# COMPACT_ATOMS: atom_id res chain seq x y z
N LEU A 1 36.20 -4.49 14.24
CA LEU A 1 35.11 -3.82 14.97
C LEU A 1 34.70 -4.75 16.12
N TYR A 2 34.88 -4.30 17.37
CA TYR A 2 34.36 -5.01 18.53
C TYR A 2 32.84 -4.81 18.56
N VAL A 3 32.09 -5.80 18.17
CA VAL A 3 30.62 -5.78 18.34
C VAL A 3 30.37 -6.02 19.84
N LEU A 4 29.99 -4.97 20.55
CA LEU A 4 29.53 -5.07 21.95
C LEU A 4 28.29 -5.95 21.96
N GLN A 5 28.26 -6.97 22.84
CA GLN A 5 27.04 -7.73 23.10
C GLN A 5 26.04 -6.77 23.73
N ARG A 6 24.93 -6.53 23.02
CA ARG A 6 23.93 -5.55 23.45
C ARG A 6 22.53 -6.05 23.10
N THR A 7 21.65 -5.91 24.06
CA THR A 7 20.20 -5.99 23.81
C THR A 7 19.61 -4.64 24.09
N GLU A 8 18.84 -4.12 23.18
CA GLU A 8 18.16 -2.85 23.29
C GLU A 8 16.72 -2.95 22.78
N GLY A 9 15.85 -2.12 23.32
CA GLY A 9 14.47 -2.06 22.89
C GLY A 9 13.84 -0.73 23.27
N SER A 10 12.81 -0.40 22.55
CA SER A 10 11.97 0.76 22.83
C SER A 10 10.52 0.47 22.52
N ILE A 11 9.62 1.07 23.29
CA ILE A 11 8.19 1.07 23.03
C ILE A 11 7.73 2.53 23.06
N THR A 12 7.00 2.92 22.05
CA THR A 12 6.38 4.25 22.00
C THR A 12 4.90 4.09 21.72
N ALA A 13 4.06 4.78 22.46
CA ALA A 13 2.62 4.82 22.27
C ALA A 13 2.13 6.25 22.23
N SER A 14 1.16 6.51 21.36
CA SER A 14 0.49 7.80 21.21
C SER A 14 -0.95 7.59 20.77
N MET A 15 -1.74 8.66 20.73
CA MET A 15 -3.11 8.61 20.19
C MET A 15 -3.17 8.19 18.71
N LEU A 16 -2.05 8.31 17.98
CA LEU A 16 -1.97 7.97 16.55
C LEU A 16 -1.40 6.58 16.31
N GLY A 17 -1.05 5.84 17.36
CA GLY A 17 -0.54 4.48 17.23
C GLY A 17 0.54 4.12 18.24
N ALA A 18 1.12 2.96 18.02
CA ALA A 18 2.20 2.44 18.85
C ALA A 18 3.28 1.82 17.97
N ASN A 19 4.53 1.84 18.45
CA ASN A 19 5.61 1.11 17.86
C ASN A 19 6.50 0.46 18.92
N GLY A 20 7.08 -0.67 18.52
CA GLY A 20 8.06 -1.38 19.34
C GLY A 20 9.28 -1.71 18.50
N TYR A 21 10.43 -1.60 19.10
CA TYR A 21 11.72 -2.00 18.54
C TYR A 21 12.44 -2.93 19.49
N LEU A 22 13.06 -3.98 18.96
CA LEU A 22 13.94 -4.89 19.68
C LEU A 22 15.17 -5.17 18.83
N GLY A 23 16.34 -4.88 19.38
CA GLY A 23 17.65 -5.18 18.80
C GLY A 23 18.48 -6.07 19.71
N ILE A 24 19.06 -7.11 19.12
CA ILE A 24 19.98 -8.03 19.79
C ILE A 24 21.26 -8.10 18.98
N ALA A 25 22.39 -7.82 19.60
CA ALA A 25 23.70 -7.95 18.97
C ALA A 25 24.60 -8.83 19.84
N THR A 26 25.21 -9.80 19.19
CA THR A 26 26.26 -10.66 19.73
C THR A 26 27.49 -10.61 18.84
N LYS A 27 28.56 -11.34 19.19
CA LYS A 27 29.76 -11.41 18.33
C LYS A 27 29.50 -11.99 16.95
N LYS A 28 28.44 -12.79 16.78
CA LYS A 28 28.15 -13.51 15.53
C LYS A 28 26.75 -13.26 14.99
N LEU A 29 25.87 -12.64 15.75
CA LEU A 29 24.48 -12.45 15.39
C LEU A 29 24.06 -11.00 15.67
N THR A 30 23.44 -10.38 14.71
CA THR A 30 22.65 -9.15 14.87
C THR A 30 21.24 -9.45 14.44
N TRP A 31 20.27 -9.14 15.27
CA TRP A 31 18.86 -9.31 14.97
C TRP A 31 18.09 -8.10 15.44
N THR A 32 17.41 -7.46 14.51
CA THR A 32 16.57 -6.29 14.80
C THR A 32 15.14 -6.53 14.34
N ASN A 33 14.21 -6.05 15.14
CA ASN A 33 12.78 -6.18 14.88
C ASN A 33 12.09 -4.85 15.13
N GLY A 34 11.16 -4.52 14.27
CA GLY A 34 10.28 -3.37 14.42
C GLY A 34 8.83 -3.77 14.18
N LEU A 35 7.97 -3.42 15.10
CA LEU A 35 6.52 -3.55 14.96
C LEU A 35 5.91 -2.15 15.07
N ARG A 36 5.04 -1.79 14.14
CA ARG A 36 4.38 -0.50 14.13
C ARG A 36 2.88 -0.65 13.80
N TYR A 37 2.07 -0.09 14.65
CA TYR A 37 0.67 0.16 14.37
C TYR A 37 0.43 1.66 14.33
N LYS A 38 -0.28 2.14 13.31
CA LYS A 38 -0.63 3.55 13.15
C LYS A 38 -2.08 3.69 12.69
N THR A 39 -2.77 4.70 13.24
CA THR A 39 -4.10 5.12 12.78
C THR A 39 -4.20 6.63 12.83
N ASN A 40 -4.86 7.23 11.85
CA ASN A 40 -5.15 8.66 11.83
C ASN A 40 -6.64 8.95 12.08
N LYS A 41 -7.41 7.94 12.53
CA LYS A 41 -8.84 8.05 12.77
C LYS A 41 -9.21 9.25 13.64
N TYR A 42 -8.50 9.44 14.75
CA TYR A 42 -8.79 10.54 15.68
C TYR A 42 -8.48 11.92 15.09
N LEU A 43 -7.40 12.03 14.32
CA LEU A 43 -7.03 13.28 13.68
C LEU A 43 -8.03 13.66 12.58
N LEU A 44 -8.39 12.69 11.74
CA LEU A 44 -9.32 12.91 10.64
C LEU A 44 -10.76 13.10 11.14
N GLY A 45 -11.16 12.44 12.22
CA GLY A 45 -12.47 12.61 12.84
C GLY A 45 -12.68 13.99 13.50
N SER A 46 -11.61 14.73 13.79
CA SER A 46 -11.69 16.11 14.34
C SER A 46 -11.79 17.17 13.24
N LEU A 47 -11.59 16.82 11.98
CA LEU A 47 -11.70 17.74 10.85
C LEU A 47 -13.12 17.70 10.30
N GLU A 48 -13.60 18.85 9.82
CA GLU A 48 -14.85 18.94 9.07
C GLU A 48 -14.63 18.39 7.66
N THR A 49 -14.65 17.06 7.56
CA THR A 49 -14.34 16.34 6.32
C THR A 49 -15.61 15.92 5.57
N LYS A 50 -15.41 15.52 4.31
CA LYS A 50 -16.49 15.04 3.42
C LYS A 50 -17.04 13.65 3.82
N GLY A 51 -16.48 13.02 4.86
CA GLY A 51 -16.86 11.69 5.31
C GLY A 51 -16.01 11.24 6.49
N GLU A 52 -16.26 10.04 6.94
CA GLU A 52 -15.45 9.39 7.97
C GLU A 52 -14.33 8.57 7.35
N TYR A 53 -13.10 8.93 7.70
CA TYR A 53 -11.89 8.28 7.20
C TYR A 53 -11.25 7.48 8.33
N ASN A 54 -11.13 6.17 8.16
CA ASN A 54 -10.58 5.27 9.16
C ASN A 54 -9.38 4.47 8.60
N PRO A 55 -8.22 5.11 8.32
CA PRO A 55 -7.03 4.40 7.92
C PRO A 55 -6.34 3.75 9.11
N SER A 56 -5.83 2.54 8.90
CA SER A 56 -4.97 1.85 9.85
C SER A 56 -3.85 1.11 9.15
N PHE A 57 -2.68 1.08 9.76
CA PHE A 57 -1.46 0.47 9.23
C PHE A 57 -0.85 -0.43 10.30
N LEU A 58 -0.54 -1.65 9.94
CA LEU A 58 0.23 -2.57 10.75
C LEU A 58 1.44 -3.05 9.95
N ASP A 59 2.64 -2.80 10.46
CA ASP A 59 3.88 -3.21 9.83
C ASP A 59 4.75 -3.98 10.82
N TYR A 60 5.30 -5.08 10.38
CA TYR A 60 6.38 -5.80 11.05
C TYR A 60 7.57 -5.91 10.12
N GLN A 61 8.74 -5.54 10.61
CA GLN A 61 10.01 -5.63 9.91
C GLN A 61 11.02 -6.36 10.76
N THR A 62 11.83 -7.20 10.13
CA THR A 62 12.93 -7.92 10.80
C THR A 62 14.15 -7.95 9.91
N TYR A 63 15.31 -7.78 10.52
CA TYR A 63 16.60 -8.00 9.89
C TYR A 63 17.46 -8.85 10.78
N LEU A 64 18.01 -9.92 10.22
CA LEU A 64 18.92 -10.83 10.90
C LEU A 64 20.20 -10.94 10.07
N SER A 65 21.35 -10.75 10.71
CA SER A 65 22.67 -11.01 10.14
C SER A 65 23.42 -11.97 11.05
N TRP A 66 23.77 -13.12 10.55
CA TRP A 66 24.45 -14.18 11.27
C TRP A 66 25.74 -14.57 10.58
N GLN A 67 26.87 -14.46 11.30
CA GLN A 67 28.19 -14.81 10.83
C GLN A 67 28.72 -16.03 11.62
N PRO A 68 28.32 -17.28 11.25
CA PRO A 68 28.76 -18.49 11.96
C PRO A 68 30.27 -18.69 11.93
N SER A 69 30.94 -18.24 10.87
CA SER A 69 32.39 -18.31 10.71
C SER A 69 32.90 -17.06 9.94
N LYS A 70 34.23 -16.92 9.88
CA LYS A 70 34.87 -15.86 9.07
C LYS A 70 34.59 -15.97 7.55
N ARG A 71 34.15 -17.14 7.10
CA ARG A 71 33.90 -17.44 5.68
C ARG A 71 32.43 -17.31 5.29
N TRP A 72 31.52 -17.43 6.24
CA TRP A 72 30.09 -17.49 5.94
C TRP A 72 29.32 -16.39 6.68
N GLN A 73 28.49 -15.73 5.93
CA GLN A 73 27.51 -14.77 6.43
C GLN A 73 26.13 -15.11 5.86
N VAL A 74 25.12 -15.06 6.71
CA VAL A 74 23.72 -15.28 6.35
C VAL A 74 22.96 -14.04 6.79
N ASP A 75 22.29 -13.38 5.84
CA ASP A 75 21.46 -12.23 6.11
C ASP A 75 20.03 -12.54 5.70
N PHE A 76 19.09 -12.15 6.52
CA PHE A 76 17.68 -12.23 6.26
C PHE A 76 17.02 -10.89 6.53
N ILE A 77 16.21 -10.41 5.57
CA ILE A 77 15.31 -9.28 5.76
C ILE A 77 13.89 -9.71 5.46
N GLY A 78 12.95 -9.34 6.32
CA GLY A 78 11.54 -9.63 6.17
C GLY A 78 10.68 -8.43 6.49
N ASN A 79 9.58 -8.30 5.76
CA ASN A 79 8.55 -7.31 6.01
C ASN A 79 7.16 -7.92 5.78
N ILE A 80 6.25 -7.66 6.71
CA ILE A 80 4.82 -7.94 6.57
C ILE A 80 4.09 -6.65 6.87
N SER A 81 3.24 -6.20 5.96
CA SER A 81 2.42 -5.01 6.18
C SER A 81 0.97 -5.26 5.78
N GLU A 82 0.07 -4.66 6.53
CA GLU A 82 -1.35 -4.61 6.24
C GLU A 82 -1.84 -3.17 6.44
N ASN A 83 -2.40 -2.61 5.37
CA ASN A 83 -3.01 -1.30 5.37
C ASN A 83 -4.49 -1.46 5.08
N ASN A 84 -5.32 -0.94 5.97
CA ASN A 84 -6.77 -0.91 5.83
C ASN A 84 -7.21 0.55 5.72
N TYR A 85 -8.06 0.82 4.76
CA TYR A 85 -8.72 2.10 4.61
C TYR A 85 -10.23 1.87 4.53
N ASN A 86 -10.97 2.57 5.37
CA ASN A 86 -12.42 2.59 5.32
C ASN A 86 -12.86 4.05 5.21
N PHE A 87 -13.78 4.30 4.30
CA PHE A 87 -14.38 5.60 4.09
C PHE A 87 -15.91 5.45 4.04
N GLU A 88 -16.60 6.28 4.80
CA GLU A 88 -18.06 6.42 4.78
C GLU A 88 -18.38 7.90 4.52
N PRO A 89 -18.98 8.22 3.36
CA PRO A 89 -19.35 9.60 3.05
C PRO A 89 -20.42 10.10 4.00
N LYS A 90 -20.40 11.40 4.31
CA LYS A 90 -21.41 12.07 5.15
C LYS A 90 -22.31 12.95 4.31
N ASP A 91 -23.58 13.00 4.70
CA ASP A 91 -24.55 13.92 4.17
C ASP A 91 -24.08 15.36 4.29
N ARG A 92 -24.49 16.17 3.32
CA ARG A 92 -24.10 17.58 3.26
C ARG A 92 -25.28 18.45 2.92
N GLU A 93 -25.24 19.65 3.47
CA GLU A 93 -26.14 20.73 3.14
C GLU A 93 -25.32 21.99 2.87
N THR A 94 -25.59 22.64 1.74
CA THR A 94 -25.03 23.95 1.40
C THR A 94 -26.16 24.90 1.08
N LYS A 95 -26.20 26.04 1.79
CA LYS A 95 -27.18 27.11 1.54
C LYS A 95 -26.54 28.22 0.74
N PHE A 96 -27.25 28.71 -0.27
CA PHE A 96 -26.82 29.79 -1.14
C PHE A 96 -28.00 30.60 -1.65
N GLY A 97 -27.73 31.79 -2.18
CA GLY A 97 -28.74 32.67 -2.71
C GLY A 97 -28.75 34.05 -2.04
N THR A 98 -29.85 34.77 -2.19
CA THR A 98 -30.04 36.08 -1.56
C THR A 98 -30.96 35.98 -0.33
N LEU A 99 -31.02 37.03 0.50
CA LEU A 99 -31.88 37.08 1.69
C LEU A 99 -33.37 36.80 1.41
N LYS A 100 -33.81 37.06 0.18
CA LYS A 100 -35.20 36.83 -0.25
C LYS A 100 -35.38 35.57 -1.09
N ASN A 101 -34.29 34.82 -1.39
CA ASN A 101 -34.36 33.59 -2.16
C ASN A 101 -33.19 32.70 -1.78
N VAL A 102 -33.33 32.04 -0.66
CA VAL A 102 -32.34 31.09 -0.12
C VAL A 102 -32.68 29.72 -0.64
N LYS A 103 -31.70 29.09 -1.25
CA LYS A 103 -31.76 27.68 -1.70
C LYS A 103 -30.87 26.83 -0.82
N SER A 104 -31.31 25.63 -0.52
CA SER A 104 -30.53 24.60 0.16
C SER A 104 -30.28 23.44 -0.81
N PHE A 105 -29.01 23.13 -1.00
CA PHE A 105 -28.56 21.96 -1.75
C PHE A 105 -28.11 20.89 -0.79
N LYS A 106 -28.85 19.79 -0.73
CA LYS A 106 -28.55 18.64 0.13
C LYS A 106 -28.06 17.48 -0.71
N VAL A 107 -27.04 16.79 -0.20
CA VAL A 107 -26.58 15.51 -0.74
C VAL A 107 -26.67 14.48 0.38
N TYR A 108 -27.50 13.49 0.16
CA TYR A 108 -27.58 12.31 1.00
C TYR A 108 -26.68 11.24 0.43
N PHE A 109 -25.84 10.67 1.26
CA PHE A 109 -24.95 9.58 0.88
C PHE A 109 -25.32 8.30 1.60
N ASP A 110 -25.19 7.18 0.88
CA ASP A 110 -25.24 5.83 1.44
C ASP A 110 -24.10 5.01 0.87
N GLY A 111 -23.63 4.04 1.66
CA GLY A 111 -22.57 3.14 1.24
C GLY A 111 -21.23 3.42 1.86
N LYS A 112 -20.20 2.74 1.36
CA LYS A 112 -18.84 2.80 1.90
C LYS A 112 -17.80 2.33 0.91
N GLU A 113 -16.57 2.74 1.17
CA GLU A 113 -15.36 2.25 0.53
C GLU A 113 -14.51 1.47 1.54
N LYS A 114 -13.97 0.34 1.10
CA LYS A 114 -13.04 -0.48 1.89
C LYS A 114 -11.89 -0.94 1.03
N ASP A 115 -10.69 -0.52 1.41
CA ASP A 115 -9.47 -0.91 0.76
C ASP A 115 -8.59 -1.70 1.71
N LEU A 116 -7.99 -2.74 1.18
CA LEU A 116 -7.05 -3.61 1.89
C LEU A 116 -5.81 -3.80 1.02
N PHE A 117 -4.66 -3.43 1.58
CA PHE A 117 -3.34 -3.68 0.97
C PHE A 117 -2.54 -4.54 1.92
N ARG A 118 -2.22 -5.75 1.50
CA ARG A 118 -1.44 -6.70 2.29
C ARG A 118 -0.20 -7.09 1.53
N THR A 119 0.97 -6.80 2.11
CA THR A 119 2.27 -7.08 1.50
C THR A 119 3.09 -7.99 2.39
N PHE A 120 3.72 -8.95 1.76
CA PHE A 120 4.76 -9.80 2.33
C PHE A 120 6.01 -9.68 1.48
N PHE A 121 7.14 -9.47 2.13
CA PHE A 121 8.46 -9.49 1.51
C PHE A 121 9.45 -10.25 2.38
N GLY A 122 10.28 -11.08 1.76
CA GLY A 122 11.39 -11.74 2.42
C GLY A 122 12.55 -11.92 1.46
N SER A 123 13.78 -11.73 1.96
CA SER A 123 15.00 -11.98 1.23
C SER A 123 16.03 -12.64 2.14
N LEU A 124 16.58 -13.76 1.69
CA LEU A 124 17.65 -14.51 2.33
C LEU A 124 18.90 -14.42 1.45
N SER A 125 19.99 -13.95 2.01
CA SER A 125 21.31 -13.90 1.39
C SER A 125 22.29 -14.81 2.11
N ILE A 126 22.99 -15.66 1.38
CA ILE A 126 24.09 -16.48 1.89
C ILE A 126 25.35 -16.05 1.15
N THR A 127 26.28 -15.46 1.88
CA THR A 127 27.55 -14.97 1.36
C THR A 127 28.70 -15.87 1.83
N ASN A 128 29.53 -16.28 0.90
CA ASN A 128 30.79 -16.95 1.14
C ASN A 128 31.97 -15.99 0.83
N HIS A 129 32.77 -15.68 1.82
CA HIS A 129 34.02 -14.96 1.68
C HIS A 129 35.13 -15.92 1.24
N LEU A 130 35.19 -16.20 -0.09
CA LEU A 130 36.16 -17.13 -0.69
C LEU A 130 37.59 -16.77 -0.39
N THR A 131 37.90 -15.48 -0.53
CA THR A 131 39.18 -14.87 -0.19
C THR A 131 38.95 -13.52 0.51
N PRO A 132 39.97 -12.88 1.11
CA PRO A 132 39.82 -11.52 1.65
C PRO A 132 39.40 -10.46 0.63
N ARG A 133 39.40 -10.82 -0.66
CA ARG A 133 39.08 -9.89 -1.78
C ARG A 133 37.93 -10.38 -2.65
N THR A 134 37.38 -11.59 -2.40
CA THR A 134 36.38 -12.20 -3.26
C THR A 134 35.21 -12.70 -2.43
N ASP A 135 34.02 -12.18 -2.71
CA ASP A 135 32.78 -12.59 -2.10
C ASP A 135 31.85 -13.19 -3.18
N ILE A 136 31.18 -14.29 -2.84
CA ILE A 136 30.11 -14.87 -3.65
C ILE A 136 28.86 -14.93 -2.78
N SER A 137 27.75 -14.40 -3.30
CA SER A 137 26.47 -14.36 -2.61
C SER A 137 25.37 -15.02 -3.43
N LEU A 138 24.59 -15.88 -2.79
CA LEU A 138 23.35 -16.42 -3.32
C LEU A 138 22.19 -15.74 -2.56
N ILE A 139 21.31 -15.08 -3.29
CA ILE A 139 20.20 -14.30 -2.73
C ILE A 139 18.90 -14.86 -3.28
N ALA A 140 18.03 -15.33 -2.40
CA ALA A 140 16.67 -15.74 -2.72
C ALA A 140 15.69 -14.74 -2.13
N SER A 141 14.75 -14.22 -2.93
CA SER A 141 13.72 -13.31 -2.44
C SER A 141 12.33 -13.68 -2.92
N ALA A 142 11.35 -13.35 -2.10
CA ALA A 142 9.93 -13.49 -2.41
C ALA A 142 9.20 -12.23 -2.00
N PHE A 143 8.34 -11.76 -2.91
CA PHE A 143 7.42 -10.66 -2.70
C PHE A 143 6.02 -11.12 -3.07
N SER A 144 5.05 -10.79 -2.23
CA SER A 144 3.63 -11.02 -2.52
C SER A 144 2.83 -9.83 -2.05
N THR A 145 1.98 -9.30 -2.91
CA THR A 145 0.96 -8.32 -2.52
C THR A 145 -0.43 -8.78 -2.91
N LYS A 146 -1.40 -8.41 -2.08
CA LYS A 146 -2.83 -8.49 -2.37
C LYS A 146 -3.43 -7.13 -2.11
N GLU A 147 -4.09 -6.61 -3.13
CA GLU A 147 -4.76 -5.32 -3.08
C GLU A 147 -6.24 -5.54 -3.41
N GLN A 148 -7.08 -4.97 -2.60
CA GLN A 148 -8.52 -5.01 -2.78
C GLN A 148 -9.06 -3.60 -2.57
N GLN A 149 -9.74 -3.10 -3.56
CA GLN A 149 -10.47 -1.84 -3.48
C GLN A 149 -11.94 -2.15 -3.78
N ARG A 150 -12.80 -1.80 -2.86
CA ARG A 150 -14.23 -2.07 -2.96
C ARG A 150 -15.02 -0.88 -2.47
N TYR A 151 -15.82 -0.33 -3.33
CA TYR A 151 -16.79 0.68 -2.91
C TYR A 151 -18.16 0.44 -3.53
N ASP A 152 -19.17 0.77 -2.75
CA ASP A 152 -20.55 0.96 -3.15
C ASP A 152 -20.96 2.29 -2.54
N ILE A 153 -21.13 3.31 -3.36
CA ILE A 153 -21.49 4.64 -2.90
C ILE A 153 -22.65 5.14 -3.75
N GLN A 154 -23.72 5.50 -3.07
CA GLN A 154 -24.88 6.13 -3.65
C GLN A 154 -24.97 7.56 -3.14
N GLY A 155 -25.27 8.51 -4.01
CA GLY A 155 -25.55 9.89 -3.67
C GLY A 155 -26.88 10.34 -4.25
N GLN A 156 -27.69 11.01 -3.43
CA GLN A 156 -28.95 11.63 -3.83
C GLN A 156 -28.85 13.12 -3.64
N TYR A 157 -29.11 13.88 -4.71
CA TYR A 157 -29.03 15.34 -4.74
C TYR A 157 -30.42 15.95 -4.68
N TRP A 158 -30.62 16.88 -3.74
CA TRP A 158 -31.85 17.61 -3.54
C TRP A 158 -31.60 19.10 -3.49
N LEU A 159 -32.37 19.85 -4.25
CA LEU A 159 -32.41 21.31 -4.19
C LEU A 159 -33.75 21.73 -3.58
N THR A 160 -33.70 22.46 -2.47
CA THR A 160 -34.90 22.96 -1.79
C THR A 160 -34.90 24.47 -1.84
N GLN A 161 -36.01 25.08 -2.23
CA GLN A 161 -36.24 26.49 -2.07
C GLN A 161 -36.79 26.74 -0.66
N THR A 162 -36.06 27.46 0.17
CA THR A 162 -36.34 27.57 1.61
C THR A 162 -37.65 28.27 1.90
N GLU A 163 -38.05 29.25 1.08
CA GLU A 163 -39.28 30.01 1.27
C GLU A 163 -40.55 29.24 0.95
N THR A 164 -40.52 28.40 -0.05
CA THR A 164 -41.68 27.63 -0.52
C THR A 164 -41.71 26.22 -0.01
N SER A 165 -40.60 25.76 0.60
CA SER A 165 -40.35 24.36 0.99
C SER A 165 -40.49 23.38 -0.19
N GLU A 166 -40.36 23.87 -1.40
CA GLU A 166 -40.44 23.05 -2.60
C GLU A 166 -39.14 22.28 -2.77
N ASN A 167 -39.25 20.97 -2.84
CA ASN A 167 -38.13 20.08 -3.06
C ASN A 167 -38.04 19.70 -4.55
N LEU A 168 -36.93 20.03 -5.16
CA LEU A 168 -36.59 19.62 -6.51
C LEU A 168 -35.53 18.54 -6.42
N GLY A 169 -35.87 17.31 -6.73
CA GLY A 169 -34.87 16.23 -6.89
C GLY A 169 -33.99 16.59 -8.09
N VAL A 170 -32.67 16.58 -7.91
CA VAL A 170 -31.71 16.89 -8.97
C VAL A 170 -31.16 15.62 -9.62
N GLY A 171 -31.07 14.54 -8.86
CA GLY A 171 -30.65 13.25 -9.38
C GLY A 171 -30.04 12.31 -8.33
N THR A 172 -29.87 11.08 -8.76
CA THR A 172 -29.23 10.03 -7.98
C THR A 172 -28.12 9.41 -8.81
N TYR A 173 -27.01 9.10 -8.17
CA TYR A 173 -25.98 8.28 -8.78
C TYR A 173 -25.58 7.13 -7.84
N MET A 174 -25.09 6.05 -8.42
CA MET A 174 -24.53 4.92 -7.72
C MET A 174 -23.23 4.50 -8.40
N GLN A 175 -22.17 4.43 -7.62
CA GLN A 175 -20.86 3.93 -8.06
C GLN A 175 -20.53 2.63 -7.36
N HIS A 176 -20.01 1.68 -8.12
CA HIS A 176 -19.62 0.38 -7.65
C HIS A 176 -18.25 0.01 -8.21
N SER A 177 -17.35 -0.47 -7.35
CA SER A 177 -16.07 -1.03 -7.77
C SER A 177 -15.73 -2.28 -6.97
N ARG A 178 -15.09 -3.22 -7.67
CA ARG A 178 -14.50 -4.46 -7.14
C ARG A 178 -13.18 -4.70 -7.84
N ASP A 179 -12.12 -4.11 -7.32
CA ASP A 179 -10.79 -4.20 -7.89
C ASP A 179 -9.90 -5.07 -7.01
N TYR A 180 -9.28 -6.04 -7.65
CA TYR A 180 -8.42 -7.02 -7.01
C TYR A 180 -7.13 -7.14 -7.80
N LEU A 181 -6.01 -6.94 -7.12
CA LEU A 181 -4.67 -7.19 -7.63
C LEU A 181 -3.97 -8.19 -6.71
N LYS A 182 -3.37 -9.21 -7.31
CA LYS A 182 -2.47 -10.12 -6.63
C LYS A 182 -1.19 -10.24 -7.43
N ALA A 183 -0.08 -9.85 -6.84
CA ALA A 183 1.22 -10.01 -7.45
C ALA A 183 2.12 -10.90 -6.59
N ASN A 184 2.81 -11.84 -7.24
CA ASN A 184 3.81 -12.69 -6.61
C ASN A 184 5.07 -12.65 -7.46
N VAL A 185 6.17 -12.27 -6.83
CA VAL A 185 7.49 -12.23 -7.48
C VAL A 185 8.46 -13.05 -6.66
N ARG A 186 9.15 -13.97 -7.31
CA ARG A 186 10.22 -14.76 -6.70
C ARG A 186 11.48 -14.56 -7.50
N SER A 187 12.61 -14.42 -6.84
CA SER A 187 13.89 -14.27 -7.53
C SER A 187 14.99 -15.08 -6.85
N LEU A 188 15.91 -15.52 -7.69
CA LEU A 188 17.18 -16.11 -7.27
C LEU A 188 18.30 -15.35 -7.98
N LYS A 189 19.23 -14.81 -7.20
CA LYS A 189 20.35 -14.00 -7.69
C LYS A 189 21.66 -14.61 -7.23
N LEU A 190 22.56 -14.87 -8.16
CA LEU A 190 23.97 -15.18 -7.90
C LEU A 190 24.79 -13.91 -8.15
N MET A 191 25.56 -13.49 -7.18
CA MET A 191 26.39 -12.28 -7.25
C MET A 191 27.82 -12.61 -6.85
N MET A 192 28.78 -12.05 -7.58
CA MET A 192 30.19 -12.11 -7.26
C MET A 192 30.77 -10.70 -7.17
N GLN A 193 31.55 -10.43 -6.13
CA GLN A 193 32.30 -9.21 -5.97
C GLN A 193 33.78 -9.51 -5.80
N GLN A 194 34.63 -8.81 -6.56
CA GLN A 194 36.09 -8.95 -6.54
C GLN A 194 36.74 -7.59 -6.35
N ARG A 195 37.70 -7.50 -5.41
CA ARG A 195 38.56 -6.32 -5.23
C ARG A 195 39.94 -6.61 -5.79
N ALA A 196 40.39 -5.77 -6.73
CA ALA A 196 41.70 -5.92 -7.40
C ALA A 196 42.38 -4.54 -7.47
N GLY A 197 43.35 -4.27 -6.60
CA GLY A 197 43.99 -2.94 -6.54
C GLY A 197 42.97 -1.86 -6.22
N ASN A 198 42.86 -0.88 -7.14
CA ASN A 198 41.90 0.23 -7.04
C ASN A 198 40.54 -0.06 -7.67
N HIS A 199 40.32 -1.29 -8.19
CA HIS A 199 39.09 -1.73 -8.81
C HIS A 199 38.25 -2.56 -7.85
N ARG A 200 36.94 -2.36 -7.91
CA ARG A 200 35.92 -3.22 -7.32
C ARG A 200 34.96 -3.65 -8.41
N VAL A 201 35.15 -4.86 -8.88
CA VAL A 201 34.31 -5.47 -9.92
C VAL A 201 33.18 -6.23 -9.24
N GLU A 202 31.95 -6.04 -9.69
CA GLU A 202 30.76 -6.73 -9.24
C GLU A 202 29.97 -7.21 -10.44
N GLY A 203 29.54 -8.46 -10.43
CA GLY A 203 28.67 -9.03 -11.43
C GLY A 203 27.58 -9.88 -10.82
N ALA A 204 26.42 -9.91 -11.45
CA ALA A 204 25.33 -10.75 -11.01
C ALA A 204 24.49 -11.30 -12.16
N LEU A 205 23.91 -12.48 -11.89
CA LEU A 205 22.89 -13.12 -12.68
C LEU A 205 21.64 -13.31 -11.82
N THR A 206 20.48 -12.88 -12.31
CA THR A 206 19.22 -12.98 -11.59
C THR A 206 18.18 -13.70 -12.44
N TYR A 207 17.50 -14.68 -11.88
CA TYR A 207 16.31 -15.30 -12.44
C TYR A 207 15.08 -14.90 -11.64
N LYS A 208 14.02 -14.40 -12.32
CA LYS A 208 12.77 -13.97 -11.70
C LYS A 208 11.58 -14.72 -12.31
N ILE A 209 10.62 -15.01 -11.46
CA ILE A 209 9.28 -15.51 -11.82
C ILE A 209 8.29 -14.49 -11.30
N GLU A 210 7.48 -13.93 -12.19
CA GLU A 210 6.50 -12.89 -11.88
C GLU A 210 5.12 -13.41 -12.28
N LYS A 211 4.18 -13.42 -11.32
CA LYS A 211 2.77 -13.76 -11.54
C LYS A 211 1.92 -12.63 -11.03
N ILE A 212 1.15 -12.01 -11.92
CA ILE A 212 0.25 -10.92 -11.60
C ILE A 212 -1.14 -11.29 -12.10
N GLU A 213 -2.11 -11.24 -11.21
CA GLU A 213 -3.52 -11.47 -11.47
C GLU A 213 -4.25 -10.17 -11.11
N GLU A 214 -4.94 -9.60 -12.07
CA GLU A 214 -5.78 -8.42 -11.90
C GLU A 214 -7.20 -8.74 -12.35
N ASN A 215 -8.17 -8.30 -11.57
CA ASN A 215 -9.58 -8.39 -11.90
C ASN A 215 -10.29 -7.14 -11.41
N SER A 216 -10.80 -6.35 -12.35
CA SER A 216 -11.50 -5.09 -12.07
C SER A 216 -12.89 -5.14 -12.65
N ALA A 217 -13.86 -4.71 -11.86
CA ALA A 217 -15.25 -4.55 -12.27
C ALA A 217 -15.80 -3.27 -11.65
N GLU A 218 -16.05 -2.29 -12.51
CA GLU A 218 -16.59 -0.99 -12.13
C GLU A 218 -17.84 -0.69 -12.93
N TYR A 219 -18.81 -0.04 -12.31
CA TYR A 219 -19.97 0.50 -13.01
C TYR A 219 -20.57 1.71 -12.27
N GLU A 220 -21.21 2.55 -13.03
CA GLU A 220 -21.91 3.72 -12.53
C GLU A 220 -23.31 3.79 -13.12
N TYR A 221 -24.27 4.06 -12.24
CA TYR A 221 -25.66 4.32 -12.60
C TYR A 221 -26.02 5.75 -12.29
N ARG A 222 -26.88 6.34 -13.13
CA ARG A 222 -27.47 7.68 -12.90
C ARG A 222 -28.91 7.72 -13.40
N ASP A 223 -29.75 8.50 -12.72
CA ASP A 223 -31.12 8.76 -13.14
C ASP A 223 -31.28 10.07 -13.92
N SER A 224 -30.30 10.97 -13.83
CA SER A 224 -30.30 12.21 -14.57
C SER A 224 -28.91 12.58 -15.05
N ALA A 225 -28.83 13.19 -16.23
CA ALA A 225 -27.57 13.69 -16.77
C ALA A 225 -27.11 15.01 -16.11
N GLY A 226 -27.59 15.26 -14.90
CA GLY A 226 -26.96 16.23 -14.02
C GLY A 226 -27.56 17.59 -14.09
N TYR A 227 -28.54 18.17 -14.42
CA TYR A 227 -28.80 19.58 -14.03
C TYR A 227 -30.27 20.09 -14.08
N ASN A 228 -31.21 19.45 -14.72
CA ASN A 228 -32.52 20.06 -14.91
C ASN A 228 -33.72 19.10 -14.89
N ILE A 229 -33.54 17.85 -14.53
CA ILE A 229 -34.64 16.89 -14.59
C ILE A 229 -35.02 16.52 -13.15
N PRO A 230 -36.27 16.71 -12.73
CA PRO A 230 -36.76 16.20 -11.48
C PRO A 230 -36.57 14.67 -11.42
N HIS A 231 -36.16 14.15 -10.26
CA HIS A 231 -36.09 12.73 -10.04
C HIS A 231 -37.47 12.09 -10.27
N THR A 232 -37.57 11.15 -11.20
CA THR A 232 -38.82 10.53 -11.61
C THR A 232 -39.21 9.30 -10.81
N GLY A 233 -38.28 8.76 -9.99
CA GLY A 233 -38.47 7.49 -9.30
C GLY A 233 -38.28 6.27 -10.20
N GLU A 234 -37.78 6.45 -11.42
CA GLU A 234 -37.47 5.37 -12.34
C GLU A 234 -36.13 4.69 -11.98
N THR A 235 -35.87 3.58 -12.63
CA THR A 235 -34.62 2.84 -12.45
C THR A 235 -33.44 3.67 -12.97
N LEU A 236 -32.29 3.58 -12.26
CA LEU A 236 -31.08 4.26 -12.69
C LEU A 236 -30.53 3.64 -13.97
N ASP A 237 -30.09 4.48 -14.90
CA ASP A 237 -29.42 4.05 -16.13
C ASP A 237 -27.94 3.77 -15.89
N MET A 238 -27.45 2.66 -16.43
CA MET A 238 -26.03 2.37 -16.45
C MET A 238 -25.33 3.24 -17.48
N ILE A 239 -24.54 4.21 -17.02
CA ILE A 239 -23.82 5.15 -17.88
C ILE A 239 -22.35 4.77 -18.09
N TYR A 240 -21.81 3.94 -17.23
CA TYR A 240 -20.43 3.47 -17.29
C TYR A 240 -20.34 2.04 -16.81
N SER A 241 -19.56 1.24 -17.52
CA SER A 241 -19.18 -0.11 -17.11
C SER A 241 -17.78 -0.44 -17.62
N MET A 242 -16.92 -0.93 -16.74
CA MET A 242 -15.60 -1.45 -17.08
C MET A 242 -15.45 -2.84 -16.47
N ARG A 243 -14.94 -3.76 -17.25
CA ARG A 243 -14.47 -5.06 -16.77
C ARG A 243 -13.12 -5.36 -17.38
N ALA A 244 -12.15 -5.62 -16.55
CA ALA A 244 -10.80 -6.00 -16.98
C ALA A 244 -10.37 -7.23 -16.20
N ARG A 245 -9.73 -8.17 -16.90
CA ARG A 245 -9.08 -9.32 -16.29
C ARG A 245 -7.76 -9.57 -16.98
N ASN A 246 -6.69 -9.39 -16.23
CA ASN A 246 -5.34 -9.57 -16.72
C ASN A 246 -4.62 -10.63 -15.91
N ASN A 247 -3.90 -11.50 -16.62
CA ASN A 247 -3.01 -12.48 -16.01
C ASN A 247 -1.66 -12.38 -16.70
N LEU A 248 -0.63 -12.07 -15.93
CA LEU A 248 0.76 -12.06 -16.40
C LEU A 248 1.50 -13.20 -15.70
N ASP A 249 2.12 -14.08 -16.50
CA ASP A 249 3.09 -15.07 -16.04
C ASP A 249 4.37 -14.85 -16.84
N ALA A 250 5.37 -14.27 -16.19
CA ALA A 250 6.63 -13.89 -16.83
C ALA A 250 7.82 -14.52 -16.13
N LYS A 251 8.79 -14.95 -16.95
CA LYS A 251 10.11 -15.39 -16.50
C LYS A 251 11.16 -14.46 -17.07
N ARG A 252 12.02 -13.95 -16.22
CA ARG A 252 13.02 -12.95 -16.61
C ARG A 252 14.40 -13.36 -16.16
N ILE A 253 15.38 -13.19 -17.04
CA ILE A 253 16.80 -13.34 -16.74
C ILE A 253 17.44 -11.97 -16.89
N GLU A 254 18.17 -11.55 -15.88
CA GLU A 254 18.88 -10.27 -15.83
C GLU A 254 20.33 -10.53 -15.47
N ALA A 255 21.26 -9.82 -16.14
CA ALA A 255 22.67 -9.88 -15.82
C ALA A 255 23.26 -8.47 -15.84
N TYR A 256 24.22 -8.22 -14.97
CA TYR A 256 25.02 -7.01 -15.02
C TYR A 256 26.47 -7.26 -14.63
N LEU A 257 27.34 -6.35 -15.09
CA LEU A 257 28.74 -6.24 -14.69
C LEU A 257 29.05 -4.77 -14.45
N GLN A 258 29.64 -4.48 -13.30
CA GLN A 258 30.02 -3.12 -12.87
C GLN A 258 31.46 -3.12 -12.37
N ASP A 259 32.22 -2.08 -12.69
CA ASP A 259 33.52 -1.78 -12.10
C ASP A 259 33.47 -0.40 -11.42
N THR A 260 33.96 -0.35 -10.19
CA THR A 260 34.16 0.89 -9.46
C THR A 260 35.65 1.12 -9.31
N TRP A 261 36.17 2.15 -10.00
CA TRP A 261 37.54 2.51 -9.95
C TRP A 261 37.77 3.71 -9.02
N ASN A 262 38.61 3.52 -7.98
CA ASN A 262 39.00 4.57 -7.06
C ASN A 262 40.31 5.23 -7.53
N PHE A 263 40.20 6.44 -8.04
CA PHE A 263 41.37 7.29 -8.34
C PHE A 263 41.93 7.84 -7.02
N LYS A 264 43.25 7.72 -6.84
CA LYS A 264 43.96 8.42 -5.78
C LYS A 264 44.51 9.71 -6.34
#